data_0ac5305f5f76537cc5a56f1d897eee6f
#
_entry.id   0ac5305f5f76537cc5a56f1d897eee6f
#
_cell.length_a   1.000
_cell.length_b   1.000
_cell.length_c   1.000
_cell.angle_alpha   90.00
_cell.angle_beta   90.00
_cell.angle_gamma   90.00
#
_symmetry.space_group_name_H-M   'P 1'
#
loop_
_entity.id
_entity.type
_entity.pdbx_description
1 polymer ?
#
loop_
_entity_poly.entity_id
_entity_poly.type
_entity_poly.pdbx_seq_one_letter_code
_entity_poly.pdbx_strand_id
1 'polypeptide(L)'
;SVYTTETLNEILKIEKGDVYDVVTMEKRLFGGGKQTEYDVSKLYKDNGYLFFNLQPVELNIEGDSVDVEMRVVEGKPATLNNIVINGNDLTNERVVRRQIFTRPGYLFSQTDFERSIREIASMGQFDPEAIMEYGKGYSIIPNQLNNTVDLVYNVTEKPSSQLELSGGW
;
A
#
# COMPACT_ATOMS: atom_id res chain seq x y z
N SER A 1 1.97 -13.39 18.24
CA SER A 1 2.02 -13.09 16.79
C SER A 1 0.69 -13.39 16.15
N VAL A 2 0.21 -12.50 15.30
CA VAL A 2 -1.04 -12.67 14.53
C VAL A 2 -0.87 -13.77 13.48
N TYR A 3 0.31 -13.87 12.91
CA TYR A 3 0.66 -14.91 11.93
C TYR A 3 1.61 -15.93 12.54
N THR A 4 1.48 -17.18 12.10
CA THR A 4 2.39 -18.23 12.51
C THR A 4 3.76 -18.07 11.85
N THR A 5 4.77 -18.65 12.47
CA THR A 5 6.13 -18.66 11.91
C THR A 5 6.15 -19.35 10.54
N GLU A 6 5.37 -20.41 10.37
CA GLU A 6 5.24 -21.14 9.10
C GLU A 6 4.70 -20.22 8.00
N THR A 7 3.63 -19.48 8.28
CA THR A 7 3.03 -18.54 7.30
C THR A 7 4.02 -17.47 6.88
N LEU A 8 4.75 -16.89 7.83
CA LEU A 8 5.75 -15.86 7.55
C LEU A 8 6.92 -16.43 6.73
N ASN A 9 7.35 -17.64 7.03
CA ASN A 9 8.42 -18.31 6.28
C ASN A 9 8.01 -18.66 4.85
N GLU A 10 6.77 -19.07 4.64
CA GLU A 10 6.23 -19.34 3.29
C GLU A 10 6.28 -18.10 2.38
N ILE A 11 5.99 -16.93 2.95
CA ILE A 11 6.05 -15.66 2.21
C ILE A 11 7.50 -15.20 2.04
N LEU A 12 8.31 -15.31 3.09
CA LEU A 12 9.72 -14.92 3.08
C LEU A 12 10.54 -15.73 2.09
N LYS A 13 10.25 -17.03 1.94
CA LYS A 13 10.94 -17.95 1.02
C LYS A 13 12.47 -17.92 1.16
N ILE A 14 12.94 -17.83 2.40
CA ILE A 14 14.34 -17.92 2.76
C ILE A 14 14.46 -19.07 3.75
N GLU A 15 15.29 -20.07 3.41
CA GLU A 15 15.46 -21.28 4.20
C GLU A 15 16.84 -21.28 4.88
N LYS A 16 16.94 -22.09 5.93
CA LYS A 16 18.22 -22.32 6.58
C LYS A 16 19.20 -23.00 5.61
N GLY A 17 20.35 -22.36 5.42
CA GLY A 17 21.36 -22.82 4.49
C GLY A 17 21.40 -22.05 3.17
N ASP A 18 20.43 -21.18 2.92
CA ASP A 18 20.47 -20.29 1.76
C ASP A 18 21.60 -19.26 1.88
N VAL A 19 22.06 -18.78 0.73
CA VAL A 19 23.02 -17.68 0.70
C VAL A 19 22.39 -16.43 1.24
N TYR A 20 23.02 -15.84 2.26
CA TYR A 20 22.56 -14.59 2.85
C TYR A 20 22.75 -13.42 1.88
N ASP A 21 21.67 -12.84 1.43
CA ASP A 21 21.64 -11.66 0.58
C ASP A 21 20.65 -10.64 1.15
N VAL A 22 21.20 -9.52 1.64
CA VAL A 22 20.41 -8.43 2.25
C VAL A 22 19.37 -7.88 1.28
N VAL A 23 19.73 -7.74 0.01
CA VAL A 23 18.81 -7.21 -1.02
C VAL A 23 17.63 -8.13 -1.25
N THR A 24 17.88 -9.43 -1.35
CA THR A 24 16.81 -10.43 -1.48
C THR A 24 15.92 -10.46 -0.24
N MET A 25 16.52 -10.38 0.95
CA MET A 25 15.77 -10.34 2.20
C MET A 25 14.88 -9.10 2.28
N GLU A 26 15.41 -7.93 2.00
CA GLU A 26 14.63 -6.68 2.02
C GLU A 26 13.46 -6.72 1.03
N LYS A 27 13.67 -7.28 -0.16
CA LYS A 27 12.59 -7.47 -1.14
C LYS A 27 11.47 -8.38 -0.63
N ARG A 28 11.83 -9.46 0.05
CA ARG A 28 10.85 -10.41 0.62
C ARG A 28 10.10 -9.84 1.82
N LEU A 29 10.73 -8.95 2.57
CA LEU A 29 10.13 -8.29 3.73
C LEU A 29 9.27 -7.10 3.35
N PHE A 30 9.78 -6.21 2.50
CA PHE A 30 9.22 -4.88 2.26
C PHE A 30 8.80 -4.62 0.81
N GLY A 31 9.00 -5.60 -0.06
CA GLY A 31 8.73 -5.47 -1.47
C GLY A 31 9.83 -4.81 -2.29
N GLY A 32 9.97 -5.25 -3.51
CA GLY A 32 10.96 -4.74 -4.48
C GLY A 32 10.43 -3.68 -5.42
N GLY A 33 9.30 -3.05 -5.09
CA GLY A 33 8.66 -2.06 -5.95
C GLY A 33 7.84 -2.63 -7.10
N LYS A 34 7.76 -3.94 -7.24
CA LYS A 34 6.84 -4.58 -8.19
C LYS A 34 5.53 -4.91 -7.48
N GLN A 35 4.45 -4.34 -7.95
CA GLN A 35 3.09 -4.54 -7.40
C GLN A 35 2.59 -6.00 -7.42
N THR A 36 3.32 -6.88 -8.06
CA THR A 36 2.91 -8.28 -8.28
C THR A 36 3.46 -9.28 -7.26
N GLU A 37 4.41 -8.87 -6.44
CA GLU A 37 5.00 -9.76 -5.44
C GLU A 37 4.38 -9.51 -4.07
N TYR A 38 3.86 -10.57 -3.47
CA TYR A 38 3.34 -10.55 -2.11
C TYR A 38 4.50 -10.72 -1.13
N ASP A 39 4.69 -9.76 -0.27
CA ASP A 39 5.73 -9.72 0.75
C ASP A 39 5.15 -9.69 2.18
N VAL A 40 6.00 -9.81 3.19
CA VAL A 40 5.56 -9.83 4.59
C VAL A 40 4.88 -8.50 4.97
N SER A 41 5.41 -7.38 4.51
CA SER A 41 4.82 -6.07 4.77
C SER A 41 3.39 -5.97 4.21
N LYS A 42 3.18 -6.47 3.01
CA LYS A 42 1.87 -6.46 2.36
C LYS A 42 0.87 -7.35 3.08
N LEU A 43 1.29 -8.53 3.57
CA LEU A 43 0.44 -9.39 4.39
C LEU A 43 -0.11 -8.63 5.60
N TYR A 44 0.74 -7.93 6.35
CA TYR A 44 0.30 -7.14 7.50
C TYR A 44 -0.60 -5.97 7.09
N LYS A 45 -0.21 -5.20 6.08
CA LYS A 45 -0.98 -4.04 5.61
C LYS A 45 -2.32 -4.40 4.99
N ASP A 46 -2.44 -5.57 4.35
CA ASP A 46 -3.73 -6.04 3.82
C ASP A 46 -4.74 -6.41 4.91
N ASN A 47 -4.27 -6.63 6.12
CA ASN A 47 -5.10 -6.93 7.28
C ASN A 47 -5.15 -5.77 8.28
N GLY A 48 -4.84 -4.57 7.86
CA GLY A 48 -4.97 -3.34 8.63
C GLY A 48 -3.78 -2.97 9.51
N TYR A 49 -2.74 -3.78 9.57
CA TYR A 49 -1.59 -3.54 10.45
C TYR A 49 -0.62 -2.50 9.88
N LEU A 50 -1.02 -1.23 9.90
CA LEU A 50 -0.18 -0.11 9.44
C LEU A 50 0.93 0.27 10.42
N PHE A 51 0.73 -0.04 11.70
CA PHE A 51 1.66 0.33 12.78
C PHE A 51 2.65 -0.79 13.12
N PHE A 52 2.67 -1.85 12.32
CA PHE A 52 3.64 -2.92 12.52
C PHE A 52 5.06 -2.44 12.21
N ASN A 53 6.00 -3.02 12.92
CA ASN A 53 7.42 -2.82 12.67
C ASN A 53 8.12 -4.17 12.58
N LEU A 54 8.91 -4.33 11.55
CA LEU A 54 9.67 -5.54 11.29
C LEU A 54 11.13 -5.16 11.13
N GLN A 55 11.99 -5.78 11.95
CA GLN A 55 13.42 -5.50 11.95
C GLN A 55 14.21 -6.81 11.89
N PRO A 56 14.96 -7.06 10.80
CA PRO A 56 15.93 -8.13 10.77
C PRO A 56 17.15 -7.76 11.60
N VAL A 57 17.60 -8.66 12.45
CA VAL A 57 18.78 -8.49 13.31
C VAL A 57 19.75 -9.64 13.08
N GLU A 58 20.96 -9.33 12.71
CA GLU A 58 22.04 -10.30 12.62
C GLU A 58 22.56 -10.63 14.03
N LEU A 59 22.44 -11.90 14.46
CA LEU A 59 22.81 -12.31 15.81
C LEU A 59 24.24 -12.87 15.89
N ASN A 60 24.57 -13.86 15.07
CA ASN A 60 25.85 -14.54 15.10
C ASN A 60 26.46 -14.54 13.71
N ILE A 61 27.69 -14.04 13.63
CA ILE A 61 28.50 -14.11 12.42
C ILE A 61 29.67 -15.03 12.76
N GLU A 62 29.59 -16.28 12.31
CA GLU A 62 30.65 -17.28 12.49
C GLU A 62 31.12 -17.75 11.12
N GLY A 63 32.33 -17.30 10.72
CA GLY A 63 32.90 -17.64 9.43
C GLY A 63 31.98 -17.21 8.27
N ASP A 64 31.46 -18.17 7.53
CA ASP A 64 30.58 -17.94 6.38
C ASP A 64 29.08 -18.03 6.73
N SER A 65 28.71 -18.13 8.00
CA SER A 65 27.34 -18.32 8.45
C SER A 65 26.81 -17.12 9.24
N VAL A 66 25.57 -16.72 8.97
CA VAL A 66 24.88 -15.63 9.67
C VAL A 66 23.52 -16.13 10.17
N ASP A 67 23.25 -15.94 11.46
CA ASP A 67 21.92 -16.13 12.04
C ASP A 67 21.16 -14.81 12.02
N VAL A 68 19.95 -14.80 11.46
CA VAL A 68 19.11 -13.61 11.38
C VAL A 68 17.84 -13.84 12.20
N GLU A 69 17.58 -12.93 13.13
CA GLU A 69 16.34 -12.89 13.91
C GLU A 69 15.40 -11.82 13.33
N MET A 70 14.18 -12.21 13.03
CA MET A 70 13.12 -11.27 12.63
C MET A 70 12.36 -10.79 13.86
N ARG A 71 12.54 -9.53 14.23
CA ARG A 71 11.82 -8.89 15.33
C ARG A 71 10.60 -8.20 14.79
N VAL A 72 9.42 -8.65 15.23
CA VAL A 72 8.13 -8.14 14.76
C VAL A 72 7.39 -7.50 15.92
N VAL A 73 7.00 -6.23 15.76
CA VAL A 73 6.04 -5.54 16.62
C VAL A 73 4.82 -5.24 15.77
N GLU A 74 3.71 -5.91 16.05
CA GLU A 74 2.54 -5.91 15.16
C GLU A 74 1.65 -4.67 15.36
N GLY A 75 1.49 -4.23 16.60
CA GLY A 75 0.55 -3.16 16.92
C GLY A 75 -0.90 -3.62 16.80
N LYS A 76 -1.80 -2.68 16.62
CA LYS A 76 -3.23 -2.92 16.41
C LYS A 76 -3.62 -2.62 14.96
N PRO A 77 -4.63 -3.32 14.42
CA PRO A 77 -5.11 -3.02 13.08
C PRO A 77 -5.80 -1.65 13.04
N ALA A 78 -5.60 -0.92 11.94
CA ALA A 78 -6.18 0.38 11.71
C ALA A 78 -7.48 0.27 10.91
N THR A 79 -8.50 1.00 11.37
CA THR A 79 -9.80 1.11 10.71
C THR A 79 -9.83 2.38 9.86
N LEU A 80 -10.38 2.30 8.66
CA LEU A 80 -10.62 3.46 7.81
C LEU A 80 -11.63 4.40 8.46
N ASN A 81 -11.25 5.68 8.61
CA ASN A 81 -12.10 6.71 9.18
C ASN A 81 -12.64 7.64 8.08
N ASN A 82 -11.84 8.60 7.62
CA ASN A 82 -12.26 9.50 6.55
C ASN A 82 -11.64 9.11 5.21
N ILE A 83 -12.47 9.14 4.16
CA ILE A 83 -12.04 9.00 2.78
C ILE A 83 -12.38 10.30 2.06
N VAL A 84 -11.36 11.08 1.74
CA VAL A 84 -11.50 12.41 1.12
C VAL A 84 -11.09 12.34 -0.35
N ILE A 85 -11.91 12.96 -1.21
CA ILE A 85 -11.64 13.10 -2.64
C ILE A 85 -11.59 14.59 -2.95
N ASN A 86 -10.47 15.03 -3.54
CA ASN A 86 -10.25 16.42 -3.94
C ASN A 86 -9.91 16.49 -5.43
N GLY A 87 -10.19 17.63 -6.04
CA GLY A 87 -9.82 17.92 -7.42
C GLY A 87 -10.84 17.50 -8.48
N ASN A 88 -11.96 16.94 -8.04
CA ASN A 88 -13.06 16.52 -8.92
C ASN A 88 -14.08 17.66 -9.18
N ASP A 89 -13.61 18.82 -9.60
CA ASP A 89 -14.45 20.03 -9.71
C ASP A 89 -15.58 19.87 -10.76
N LEU A 90 -15.30 19.15 -11.83
CA LEU A 90 -16.26 18.89 -12.92
C LEU A 90 -16.89 17.48 -12.85
N THR A 91 -16.33 16.59 -12.05
CA THR A 91 -16.79 15.21 -11.92
C THR A 91 -17.49 14.99 -10.59
N ASN A 92 -18.70 14.45 -10.65
CA ASN A 92 -19.44 14.16 -9.44
C ASN A 92 -18.69 13.17 -8.53
N GLU A 93 -18.56 13.49 -7.27
CA GLU A 93 -17.85 12.68 -6.28
C GLU A 93 -18.34 11.23 -6.22
N ARG A 94 -19.65 10.99 -6.40
CA ARG A 94 -20.22 9.64 -6.43
C ARG A 94 -19.62 8.76 -7.51
N VAL A 95 -19.25 9.36 -8.65
CA VAL A 95 -18.63 8.64 -9.77
C VAL A 95 -17.25 8.13 -9.38
N VAL A 96 -16.47 8.96 -8.68
CA VAL A 96 -15.15 8.58 -8.17
C VAL A 96 -15.27 7.56 -7.05
N ARG A 97 -16.18 7.76 -6.09
CA ARG A 97 -16.38 6.84 -4.95
C ARG A 97 -16.79 5.44 -5.37
N ARG A 98 -17.45 5.28 -6.49
CA ARG A 98 -17.79 3.93 -7.03
C ARG A 98 -16.57 3.12 -7.43
N GLN A 99 -15.45 3.78 -7.72
CA GLN A 99 -14.19 3.14 -8.10
C GLN A 99 -13.30 2.80 -6.90
N ILE A 100 -13.68 3.25 -5.70
CA ILE A 100 -12.89 3.10 -4.49
C ILE A 100 -13.35 1.86 -3.72
N PHE A 101 -12.39 0.99 -3.39
CA PHE A 101 -12.62 -0.23 -2.60
C PHE A 101 -12.41 -0.02 -1.11
N THR A 102 -11.80 1.11 -0.72
CA THR A 102 -11.60 1.52 0.67
C THR A 102 -12.86 2.22 1.18
N ARG A 103 -13.42 1.73 2.29
CA ARG A 103 -14.67 2.26 2.84
C ARG A 103 -14.52 2.56 4.33
N PRO A 104 -15.08 3.69 4.83
CA PRO A 104 -15.10 4.00 6.25
C PRO A 104 -15.69 2.85 7.09
N GLY A 105 -15.08 2.57 8.24
CA GLY A 105 -15.48 1.51 9.16
C GLY A 105 -14.86 0.14 8.89
N TYR A 106 -14.28 -0.08 7.72
CA TYR A 106 -13.57 -1.31 7.40
C TYR A 106 -12.07 -1.20 7.74
N LEU A 107 -11.39 -2.33 7.87
CA LEU A 107 -9.95 -2.35 8.04
C LEU A 107 -9.25 -1.80 6.80
N PHE A 108 -8.12 -1.14 7.01
CA PHE A 108 -7.24 -0.77 5.91
C PHE A 108 -6.73 -2.03 5.19
N SER A 109 -6.69 -1.98 3.88
CA SER A 109 -6.09 -3.01 3.04
C SER A 109 -5.22 -2.35 1.97
N GLN A 110 -3.95 -2.68 1.94
CA GLN A 110 -3.01 -2.16 0.95
C GLN A 110 -3.42 -2.53 -0.47
N THR A 111 -3.87 -3.76 -0.68
CA THR A 111 -4.37 -4.24 -1.97
C THR A 111 -5.58 -3.45 -2.44
N ASP A 112 -6.56 -3.22 -1.56
CA ASP A 112 -7.76 -2.44 -1.90
C ASP A 112 -7.45 -0.98 -2.18
N PHE A 113 -6.50 -0.42 -1.44
CA PHE A 113 -6.03 0.95 -1.68
C PHE A 113 -5.34 1.08 -3.05
N GLU A 114 -4.39 0.21 -3.34
CA GLU A 114 -3.70 0.20 -4.64
C GLU A 114 -4.66 -0.04 -5.81
N ARG A 115 -5.64 -0.92 -5.61
CA ARG A 115 -6.68 -1.17 -6.59
C ARG A 115 -7.54 0.07 -6.83
N SER A 116 -7.90 0.79 -5.77
CA SER A 116 -8.64 2.06 -5.87
C SER A 116 -7.88 3.10 -6.69
N ILE A 117 -6.58 3.24 -6.45
CA ILE A 117 -5.72 4.14 -7.23
C ILE A 117 -5.72 3.75 -8.72
N ARG A 118 -5.57 2.45 -9.03
CA ARG A 118 -5.58 1.98 -10.43
C ARG A 118 -6.93 2.22 -11.11
N GLU A 119 -8.03 1.99 -10.42
CA GLU A 119 -9.36 2.23 -10.98
C GLU A 119 -9.59 3.71 -11.26
N ILE A 120 -9.18 4.62 -10.37
CA ILE A 120 -9.23 6.06 -10.60
C ILE A 120 -8.35 6.45 -11.79
N ALA A 121 -7.13 5.92 -11.86
CA ALA A 121 -6.20 6.17 -12.97
C ALA A 121 -6.75 5.70 -14.33
N SER A 122 -7.60 4.68 -14.33
CA SER A 122 -8.26 4.13 -15.52
C SER A 122 -9.47 4.95 -15.98
N MET A 123 -9.96 5.87 -15.14
CA MET A 123 -11.06 6.77 -15.54
C MET A 123 -10.55 7.77 -16.57
N GLY A 124 -11.29 7.92 -17.67
CA GLY A 124 -10.89 8.79 -18.77
C GLY A 124 -10.83 10.29 -18.44
N GLN A 125 -11.50 10.72 -17.36
CA GLN A 125 -11.56 12.12 -16.94
C GLN A 125 -10.32 12.62 -16.20
N PHE A 126 -9.49 11.72 -15.64
CA PHE A 126 -8.38 12.09 -14.78
C PHE A 126 -7.02 11.77 -15.39
N ASP A 127 -6.01 12.54 -14.97
CA ASP A 127 -4.61 12.26 -15.29
C ASP A 127 -4.15 11.04 -14.48
N PRO A 128 -3.80 9.92 -15.15
CA PRO A 128 -3.42 8.70 -14.47
C PRO A 128 -2.07 8.79 -13.74
N GLU A 129 -1.16 9.63 -14.19
CA GLU A 129 0.16 9.79 -13.55
C GLU A 129 0.03 10.61 -12.26
N ALA A 130 -0.79 11.64 -12.27
CA ALA A 130 -0.98 12.53 -11.12
C ALA A 130 -1.50 11.77 -9.88
N ILE A 131 -2.48 10.86 -10.05
CA ILE A 131 -3.04 10.10 -8.92
C ILE A 131 -2.06 9.10 -8.33
N MET A 132 -1.08 8.64 -9.07
CA MET A 132 -0.09 7.66 -8.62
C MET A 132 1.07 8.26 -7.83
N GLU A 133 1.19 9.59 -7.79
CA GLU A 133 2.27 10.27 -7.09
C GLU A 133 1.95 10.43 -5.60
N TYR A 134 2.76 9.78 -4.73
CA TYR A 134 2.61 9.91 -3.28
C TYR A 134 2.77 11.36 -2.81
N GLY A 135 1.88 11.79 -1.93
CA GLY A 135 1.86 13.15 -1.39
C GLY A 135 1.14 14.17 -2.28
N LYS A 136 1.08 13.94 -3.59
CA LYS A 136 0.30 14.76 -4.51
C LYS A 136 -1.01 14.10 -4.91
N GLY A 137 -0.95 12.88 -5.44
CA GLY A 137 -2.12 12.15 -5.89
C GLY A 137 -2.87 11.43 -4.79
N TYR A 138 -2.19 11.05 -3.74
CA TYR A 138 -2.81 10.41 -2.58
C TYR A 138 -2.00 10.65 -1.31
N SER A 139 -2.67 10.52 -0.18
CA SER A 139 -2.04 10.53 1.14
C SER A 139 -2.67 9.52 2.06
N ILE A 140 -1.86 8.87 2.87
CA ILE A 140 -2.27 7.96 3.94
C ILE A 140 -1.93 8.64 5.26
N ILE A 141 -2.94 8.95 6.06
CA ILE A 141 -2.79 9.70 7.31
C ILE A 141 -3.19 8.81 8.48
N PRO A 142 -2.24 8.07 9.08
CA PRO A 142 -2.53 7.18 10.19
C PRO A 142 -2.64 7.96 11.51
N ASN A 143 -3.54 7.49 12.39
CA ASN A 143 -3.68 7.96 13.77
C ASN A 143 -3.52 6.77 14.72
N GLN A 144 -2.34 6.62 15.29
CA GLN A 144 -2.01 5.51 16.17
C GLN A 144 -2.76 5.56 17.51
N LEU A 145 -3.14 6.74 17.98
CA LEU A 145 -3.89 6.88 19.23
C LEU A 145 -5.29 6.24 19.14
N ASN A 146 -5.94 6.38 18.00
CA ASN A 146 -7.28 5.86 17.74
C ASN A 146 -7.28 4.56 16.93
N ASN A 147 -6.13 4.10 16.46
CA ASN A 147 -6.00 3.00 15.52
C ASN A 147 -6.88 3.19 14.27
N THR A 148 -6.86 4.39 13.73
CA THR A 148 -7.58 4.77 12.52
C THR A 148 -6.63 5.29 11.45
N VAL A 149 -7.14 5.38 10.22
CA VAL A 149 -6.41 5.96 9.10
C VAL A 149 -7.38 6.73 8.21
N ASP A 150 -6.95 7.92 7.80
CA ASP A 150 -7.63 8.72 6.80
C ASP A 150 -6.91 8.56 5.45
N LEU A 151 -7.67 8.43 4.39
CA LEU A 151 -7.14 8.38 3.03
C LEU A 151 -7.59 9.62 2.27
N VAL A 152 -6.67 10.21 1.52
CA VAL A 152 -6.94 11.35 0.65
C VAL A 152 -6.59 10.96 -0.79
N TYR A 153 -7.55 11.13 -1.69
CA TYR A 153 -7.36 10.95 -3.12
C TYR A 153 -7.46 12.32 -3.79
N ASN A 154 -6.36 12.79 -4.35
CA ASN A 154 -6.30 14.05 -5.08
C ASN A 154 -6.28 13.74 -6.57
N VAL A 155 -7.41 13.87 -7.22
CA VAL A 155 -7.52 13.66 -8.66
C VAL A 155 -7.19 14.95 -9.40
N THR A 156 -6.66 14.82 -10.60
CA THR A 156 -6.42 15.92 -11.52
C THR A 156 -7.22 15.68 -12.79
N GLU A 157 -8.17 16.56 -13.06
CA GLU A 157 -9.01 16.46 -14.25
C GLU A 157 -8.20 16.81 -15.50
N LYS A 158 -8.43 16.06 -16.57
CA LYS A 158 -7.83 16.36 -17.87
C LYS A 158 -8.38 17.68 -18.41
N PRO A 159 -7.57 18.47 -19.15
CA PRO A 159 -8.03 19.72 -19.72
C PRO A 159 -9.22 19.53 -20.66
N SER A 160 -10.26 20.36 -20.51
CA SER A 160 -11.46 20.34 -21.37
C SER A 160 -11.17 20.72 -22.81
N SER A 161 -10.05 21.40 -23.08
CA SER A 161 -9.59 21.73 -24.43
C SER A 161 -9.39 20.51 -25.35
N GLN A 162 -9.10 19.33 -24.78
CA GLN A 162 -9.01 18.10 -25.57
C GLN A 162 -10.38 17.60 -26.03
N LEU A 163 -11.44 17.88 -25.30
CA LEU A 163 -12.81 17.57 -25.68
C LEU A 163 -13.35 18.55 -26.73
N GLU A 164 -12.98 19.82 -26.65
CA GLU A 164 -13.35 20.85 -27.62
C GLU A 164 -12.73 20.60 -29.01
N LEU A 165 -11.47 20.12 -29.07
CA LEU A 165 -10.81 19.75 -30.30
C LEU A 165 -11.43 18.54 -31.01
N SER A 166 -12.05 17.63 -30.27
CA SER A 166 -12.73 16.44 -30.81
C SER A 166 -14.20 16.67 -31.14
N GLY A 167 -14.82 17.72 -30.64
CA GLY A 167 -16.23 18.07 -30.84
C GLY A 167 -16.50 19.24 -31.75
N GLY A 168 -15.48 19.85 -32.33
CA GLY A 168 -15.57 21.13 -33.02
C GLY A 168 -15.85 21.12 -34.55
N TRP A 169 -16.34 20.02 -35.11
CA TRP A 169 -16.66 19.94 -36.56
C TRP A 169 -17.73 18.95 -36.91
#